data_6126b3db67b6f6c2e8ead1e65a3bba3d
#
_entry.id   6126b3db67b6f6c2e8ead1e65a3bba3d
#
_cell.length_a   1.000
_cell.length_b   1.000
_cell.length_c   1.000
_cell.angle_alpha   90.00
_cell.angle_beta   90.00
_cell.angle_gamma   90.00
#
_symmetry.space_group_name_H-M   'P 1'
#
loop_
_entity.id
_entity.type
_entity.pdbx_description
1 polymer ?
#
loop_
_entity_poly.entity_id
_entity_poly.type
_entity_poly.pdbx_seq_one_letter_code
_entity_poly.pdbx_strand_id
1 'polypeptide(L)'
;VDTSAKKKGKPPKRILDLNVPRDQVVAFALYTVDGGTLKLTGQLYPLLKDESREVRLETKKGKQWKEISKIKITYPGWTAHFRVNNWDSTKDTPYRVRHGKEAIFEGTIRKDPIDQDTIVVGNLSCNSSRTKGPRPMIIENLKAIDPDMLFFAGDQTYHHTEHTAGWIEFGLQFRDLMKDRPTVTIPDDHDVGQANLWGESGIVATSPAGNSGGYFY
;
A
#
# COMPACT_ATOMS: atom_id res chain seq x y z
N VAL A 1 -53.85 -5.59 5.23
CA VAL A 1 -52.97 -4.52 4.70
C VAL A 1 -51.79 -4.42 5.67
N ASP A 2 -50.71 -5.12 5.37
CA ASP A 2 -49.50 -5.14 6.20
C ASP A 2 -48.54 -4.03 5.69
N THR A 3 -48.47 -2.95 6.46
CA THR A 3 -47.59 -1.82 6.20
C THR A 3 -46.39 -1.90 7.14
N SER A 4 -45.59 -2.96 7.04
CA SER A 4 -44.29 -2.99 7.69
C SER A 4 -43.31 -2.13 6.91
N ALA A 5 -43.23 -0.86 7.23
CA ALA A 5 -42.22 0.04 6.72
C ALA A 5 -40.83 -0.53 7.12
N LYS A 6 -40.11 -1.10 6.16
CA LYS A 6 -38.70 -1.49 6.33
C LYS A 6 -37.92 -0.26 6.80
N LYS A 7 -37.54 -0.23 8.08
CA LYS A 7 -36.58 0.75 8.59
C LYS A 7 -35.38 0.70 7.70
N LYS A 8 -35.09 1.77 6.94
CA LYS A 8 -33.84 1.94 6.22
C LYS A 8 -32.74 1.93 7.28
N GLY A 9 -32.03 0.82 7.38
CA GLY A 9 -30.84 0.72 8.24
C GLY A 9 -29.83 1.81 7.85
N LYS A 10 -29.13 2.36 8.85
CA LYS A 10 -28.00 3.25 8.55
C LYS A 10 -27.05 2.52 7.61
N PRO A 11 -26.51 3.20 6.57
CA PRO A 11 -25.52 2.58 5.70
C PRO A 11 -24.36 2.04 6.56
N PRO A 12 -23.79 0.89 6.20
CA PRO A 12 -22.69 0.31 6.96
C PRO A 12 -21.55 1.34 7.06
N LYS A 13 -21.00 1.50 8.25
CA LYS A 13 -19.89 2.42 8.49
C LYS A 13 -18.67 1.91 7.72
N ARG A 14 -18.22 2.66 6.75
CA ARG A 14 -16.97 2.36 6.00
C ARG A 14 -15.77 2.28 6.94
N ILE A 15 -14.81 1.44 6.62
CA ILE A 15 -13.57 1.30 7.40
C ILE A 15 -12.66 2.51 7.22
N LEU A 16 -12.69 3.10 6.03
CA LEU A 16 -11.88 4.26 5.66
C LEU A 16 -12.72 5.22 4.80
N ASP A 17 -12.59 6.51 5.03
CA ASP A 17 -13.09 7.51 4.09
C ASP A 17 -12.16 7.56 2.88
N LEU A 18 -12.69 7.25 1.72
CA LEU A 18 -11.96 7.29 0.47
C LEU A 18 -12.05 8.64 -0.25
N ASN A 19 -12.88 9.56 0.26
CA ASN A 19 -13.00 10.92 -0.26
C ASN A 19 -12.05 11.86 0.48
N VAL A 20 -10.80 11.86 0.06
CA VAL A 20 -9.74 12.66 0.69
C VAL A 20 -9.48 13.96 -0.10
N PRO A 21 -8.89 15.00 0.54
CA PRO A 21 -8.34 16.15 -0.16
C PRO A 21 -7.41 15.70 -1.30
N ARG A 22 -7.48 16.40 -2.44
CA ARG A 22 -6.82 15.90 -3.66
C ARG A 22 -5.29 16.00 -3.61
N ASP A 23 -4.74 16.80 -2.76
CA ASP A 23 -3.31 16.87 -2.42
C ASP A 23 -2.83 15.63 -1.61
N GLN A 24 -3.75 14.85 -1.03
CA GLN A 24 -3.48 13.64 -0.26
C GLN A 24 -3.81 12.35 -1.00
N VAL A 25 -4.14 12.44 -2.30
CA VAL A 25 -4.60 11.27 -3.06
C VAL A 25 -3.54 10.18 -3.22
N VAL A 26 -2.26 10.48 -3.14
CA VAL A 26 -1.19 9.48 -3.06
C VAL A 26 -1.06 9.03 -1.61
N ALA A 27 -1.60 7.85 -1.30
CA ALA A 27 -1.71 7.36 0.08
C ALA A 27 -0.36 6.92 0.63
N PHE A 28 0.38 6.12 -0.12
CA PHE A 28 1.71 5.61 0.22
C PHE A 28 2.42 5.03 -1.01
N ALA A 29 3.67 4.66 -0.83
CA ALA A 29 4.41 3.85 -1.79
C ALA A 29 5.26 2.81 -1.08
N LEU A 30 5.52 1.72 -1.77
CA LEU A 30 6.47 0.69 -1.37
C LEU A 30 7.38 0.35 -2.55
N TYR A 31 8.60 -0.10 -2.28
CA TYR A 31 9.57 -0.39 -3.32
C TYR A 31 10.45 -1.59 -2.98
N THR A 32 11.06 -2.15 -4.01
CA THR A 32 12.18 -3.09 -3.92
C THR A 32 13.23 -2.72 -4.97
N VAL A 33 14.48 -3.03 -4.67
CA VAL A 33 15.60 -2.95 -5.62
C VAL A 33 16.26 -4.32 -5.70
N ASP A 34 16.47 -4.81 -6.90
CA ASP A 34 17.16 -6.07 -7.14
C ASP A 34 17.84 -6.06 -8.51
N GLY A 35 19.08 -6.51 -8.58
CA GLY A 35 19.84 -6.64 -9.84
C GLY A 35 19.83 -5.36 -10.70
N GLY A 36 19.95 -4.18 -10.09
CA GLY A 36 19.91 -2.90 -10.81
C GLY A 36 18.53 -2.54 -11.35
N THR A 37 17.48 -3.13 -10.83
CA THR A 37 16.10 -2.81 -11.18
C THR A 37 15.35 -2.30 -9.95
N LEU A 38 14.86 -1.06 -10.02
CA LEU A 38 13.90 -0.52 -9.05
C LEU A 38 12.49 -0.90 -9.49
N LYS A 39 11.74 -1.52 -8.60
CA LYS A 39 10.29 -1.67 -8.70
C LYS A 39 9.65 -0.84 -7.58
N LEU A 40 8.75 0.06 -7.94
CA LEU A 40 8.06 0.91 -6.98
C LEU A 40 6.57 0.95 -7.31
N THR A 41 5.75 0.72 -6.31
CA THR A 41 4.30 0.84 -6.44
C THR A 41 3.81 2.01 -5.60
N GLY A 42 3.21 2.99 -6.25
CA GLY A 42 2.44 4.04 -5.60
C GLY A 42 0.99 3.61 -5.45
N GLN A 43 0.46 3.67 -4.23
CA GLN A 43 -0.96 3.45 -3.96
C GLN A 43 -1.68 4.79 -3.92
N LEU A 44 -2.75 4.90 -4.67
CA LEU A 44 -3.62 6.06 -4.67
C LEU A 44 -4.97 5.72 -4.03
N TYR A 45 -5.61 6.74 -3.49
CA TYR A 45 -7.06 6.69 -3.28
C TYR A 45 -7.80 6.68 -4.62
N PRO A 46 -9.06 6.23 -4.67
CA PRO A 46 -9.86 6.31 -5.89
C PRO A 46 -9.86 7.71 -6.49
N LEU A 47 -9.55 7.79 -7.78
CA LEU A 47 -9.51 9.04 -8.53
C LEU A 47 -10.90 9.43 -9.04
N LEU A 48 -11.19 10.71 -9.03
CA LEU A 48 -12.40 11.26 -9.62
C LEU A 48 -12.39 11.07 -11.15
N LYS A 49 -13.57 11.15 -11.75
CA LYS A 49 -13.75 10.84 -13.18
C LYS A 49 -12.92 11.74 -14.10
N ASP A 50 -12.79 13.00 -13.73
CA ASP A 50 -12.11 14.07 -14.46
C ASP A 50 -10.62 14.20 -14.11
N GLU A 51 -10.12 13.45 -13.12
CA GLU A 51 -8.70 13.48 -12.78
C GLU A 51 -7.84 12.69 -13.76
N SER A 52 -6.62 13.16 -13.96
CA SER A 52 -5.62 12.46 -14.76
C SER A 52 -5.37 11.04 -14.21
N ARG A 53 -5.20 10.09 -15.10
CA ARG A 53 -4.79 8.72 -14.74
C ARG A 53 -3.27 8.55 -14.75
N GLU A 54 -2.52 9.61 -15.00
CA GLU A 54 -1.05 9.58 -15.05
C GLU A 54 -0.45 9.90 -13.68
N VAL A 55 0.55 9.10 -13.30
CA VAL A 55 1.34 9.26 -12.09
C VAL A 55 2.81 9.30 -12.47
N ARG A 56 3.57 10.13 -11.79
CA ARG A 56 5.00 10.36 -12.06
C ARG A 56 5.84 9.84 -10.89
N LEU A 57 6.95 9.24 -11.22
CA LEU A 57 8.05 8.96 -10.30
C LEU A 57 9.17 9.97 -10.59
N GLU A 58 9.56 10.70 -9.57
CA GLU A 58 10.61 11.68 -9.64
C GLU A 58 11.70 11.37 -8.61
N THR A 59 12.96 11.64 -8.95
CA THR A 59 14.10 11.54 -8.04
C THR A 59 14.78 12.88 -7.88
N LYS A 60 15.39 13.09 -6.72
CA LYS A 60 16.10 14.33 -6.42
C LYS A 60 17.55 14.27 -6.91
N LYS A 61 17.95 15.23 -7.72
CA LYS A 61 19.31 15.41 -8.21
C LYS A 61 19.83 16.77 -7.76
N GLY A 62 20.70 16.79 -6.76
CA GLY A 62 21.06 18.03 -6.08
C GLY A 62 19.84 18.70 -5.44
N LYS A 63 19.50 19.91 -5.87
CA LYS A 63 18.32 20.66 -5.39
C LYS A 63 17.07 20.46 -6.25
N GLN A 64 17.16 19.75 -7.38
CA GLN A 64 16.08 19.65 -8.36
C GLN A 64 15.45 18.25 -8.38
N TRP A 65 14.13 18.20 -8.55
CA TRP A 65 13.39 17.00 -8.83
C TRP A 65 13.35 16.73 -10.33
N LYS A 66 13.65 15.50 -10.71
CA LYS A 66 13.64 15.05 -12.12
C LYS A 66 12.68 13.90 -12.25
N GLU A 67 11.73 14.01 -13.19
CA GLU A 67 10.89 12.90 -13.62
C GLU A 67 11.76 11.82 -14.25
N ILE A 68 11.64 10.58 -13.77
CA ILE A 68 12.35 9.41 -14.30
C ILE A 68 11.41 8.39 -14.90
N SER A 69 10.12 8.42 -14.54
CA SER A 69 9.10 7.55 -15.11
C SER A 69 7.72 8.20 -14.97
N LYS A 70 6.86 7.94 -15.94
CA LYS A 70 5.46 8.34 -15.95
C LYS A 70 4.61 7.20 -16.47
N ILE A 71 3.59 6.81 -15.73
CA ILE A 71 2.73 5.67 -16.05
C ILE A 71 1.26 5.99 -15.74
N LYS A 72 0.38 5.19 -16.30
CA LYS A 72 -1.05 5.23 -15.94
C LYS A 72 -1.31 4.29 -14.77
N ILE A 73 -2.27 4.66 -13.93
CA ILE A 73 -2.76 3.80 -12.86
C ILE A 73 -3.38 2.52 -13.41
N THR A 74 -3.29 1.45 -12.62
CA THR A 74 -3.98 0.18 -12.85
C THR A 74 -5.28 0.17 -12.07
N TYR A 75 -6.39 0.03 -12.79
CA TYR A 75 -7.71 -0.15 -12.21
C TYR A 75 -7.99 -1.66 -12.06
N PRO A 76 -8.71 -2.12 -11.03
CA PRO A 76 -9.41 -1.36 -9.99
C PRO A 76 -8.57 -1.04 -8.74
N GLY A 77 -7.31 -1.46 -8.66
CA GLY A 77 -6.46 -1.31 -7.47
C GLY A 77 -5.98 0.12 -7.19
N TRP A 78 -6.14 1.04 -8.15
CA TRP A 78 -5.65 2.43 -8.04
C TRP A 78 -4.15 2.51 -7.76
N THR A 79 -3.38 1.63 -8.38
CA THR A 79 -1.95 1.48 -8.19
C THR A 79 -1.16 1.99 -9.39
N ALA A 80 0.01 2.55 -9.12
CA ALA A 80 0.97 2.98 -10.12
C ALA A 80 2.25 2.14 -9.99
N HIS A 81 2.49 1.23 -10.95
CA HIS A 81 3.60 0.26 -10.92
C HIS A 81 4.76 0.74 -11.78
N PHE A 82 5.76 1.33 -11.16
CA PHE A 82 6.98 1.77 -11.82
C PHE A 82 7.99 0.64 -11.88
N ARG A 83 8.69 0.54 -13.00
CA ARG A 83 9.87 -0.30 -13.19
C ARG A 83 10.95 0.54 -13.86
N VAL A 84 12.06 0.71 -13.17
CA VAL A 84 13.22 1.47 -13.66
C VAL A 84 14.41 0.53 -13.74
N ASN A 85 14.85 0.22 -14.96
CA ASN A 85 16.04 -0.58 -15.19
C ASN A 85 17.30 0.30 -15.11
N ASN A 86 18.45 -0.32 -14.93
CA ASN A 86 19.74 0.36 -14.75
C ASN A 86 19.71 1.35 -13.57
N TRP A 87 19.05 0.94 -12.49
CA TRP A 87 18.98 1.71 -11.27
C TRP A 87 20.35 1.71 -10.58
N ASP A 88 20.83 2.89 -10.19
CA ASP A 88 22.04 3.05 -9.38
C ASP A 88 21.71 2.77 -7.91
N SER A 89 21.92 1.52 -7.47
CA SER A 89 21.68 1.05 -6.11
C SER A 89 22.84 1.32 -5.14
N THR A 90 23.88 2.00 -5.58
CA THR A 90 25.09 2.24 -4.75
C THR A 90 24.93 3.37 -3.74
N LYS A 91 23.83 4.11 -3.77
CA LYS A 91 23.56 5.27 -2.90
C LYS A 91 22.09 5.43 -2.60
N ASP A 92 21.83 6.08 -1.48
CA ASP A 92 20.48 6.56 -1.14
C ASP A 92 20.00 7.60 -2.15
N THR A 93 18.76 7.43 -2.61
CA THR A 93 18.16 8.34 -3.59
C THR A 93 16.80 8.81 -3.11
N PRO A 94 16.63 10.09 -2.76
CA PRO A 94 15.30 10.63 -2.46
C PRO A 94 14.39 10.55 -3.68
N TYR A 95 13.16 10.08 -3.46
CA TYR A 95 12.15 9.97 -4.49
C TYR A 95 10.84 10.63 -4.07
N ARG A 96 9.98 10.87 -5.05
CA ARG A 96 8.59 11.17 -4.81
C ARG A 96 7.69 10.56 -5.88
N VAL A 97 6.53 10.09 -5.45
CA VAL A 97 5.41 9.73 -6.32
C VAL A 97 4.49 10.94 -6.37
N ARG A 98 4.14 11.38 -7.58
CA ARG A 98 3.36 12.59 -7.78
C ARG A 98 2.18 12.35 -8.70
N HIS A 99 0.99 12.78 -8.25
CA HIS A 99 -0.22 12.85 -9.06
C HIS A 99 -0.69 14.30 -9.18
N GLY A 100 -1.04 14.72 -10.39
CA GLY A 100 -1.42 16.11 -10.63
C GLY A 100 -0.31 17.10 -10.27
N LYS A 101 -0.70 18.23 -9.67
CA LYS A 101 0.24 19.28 -9.24
C LYS A 101 0.63 19.16 -7.78
N GLU A 102 -0.29 18.73 -6.92
CA GLU A 102 -0.22 18.90 -5.47
C GLU A 102 -0.03 17.59 -4.70
N ALA A 103 -0.59 16.49 -5.19
CA ALA A 103 -0.49 15.20 -4.49
C ALA A 103 0.91 14.62 -4.61
N ILE A 104 1.60 14.54 -3.49
CA ILE A 104 3.00 14.09 -3.41
C ILE A 104 3.17 13.16 -2.22
N PHE A 105 3.85 12.04 -2.45
CA PHE A 105 4.36 11.17 -1.41
C PHE A 105 5.88 11.03 -1.59
N GLU A 106 6.64 11.32 -0.56
CA GLU A 106 8.11 11.35 -0.59
C GLU A 106 8.72 10.28 0.31
N GLY A 107 9.90 9.80 -0.08
CA GLY A 107 10.70 8.87 0.69
C GLY A 107 12.12 8.76 0.12
N THR A 108 12.85 7.76 0.62
CA THR A 108 14.22 7.48 0.20
C THR A 108 14.34 6.03 -0.27
N ILE A 109 14.79 5.82 -1.50
CA ILE A 109 15.25 4.51 -1.94
C ILE A 109 16.64 4.34 -1.40
N ARG A 110 16.81 3.40 -0.47
CA ARG A 110 18.10 3.12 0.16
C ARG A 110 19.08 2.49 -0.82
N LYS A 111 20.36 2.69 -0.56
CA LYS A 111 21.40 1.92 -1.24
C LYS A 111 21.21 0.43 -0.93
N ASP A 112 21.54 -0.41 -1.87
CA ASP A 112 21.55 -1.86 -1.67
C ASP A 112 22.70 -2.21 -0.70
N PRO A 113 22.43 -2.94 0.42
CA PRO A 113 23.45 -3.29 1.41
C PRO A 113 24.34 -4.47 0.97
N ILE A 114 24.71 -4.50 -0.30
CA ILE A 114 25.50 -5.58 -0.95
C ILE A 114 26.84 -5.86 -0.25
N ASP A 115 27.40 -4.86 0.44
CA ASP A 115 28.69 -4.97 1.14
C ASP A 115 28.54 -5.41 2.61
N GLN A 116 27.33 -5.72 3.05
CA GLN A 116 27.07 -6.13 4.43
C GLN A 116 27.06 -7.66 4.57
N ASP A 117 27.73 -8.17 5.60
CA ASP A 117 27.71 -9.61 5.92
C ASP A 117 26.37 -10.07 6.55
N THR A 118 25.59 -9.14 7.06
CA THR A 118 24.31 -9.41 7.73
C THR A 118 23.24 -8.45 7.27
N ILE A 119 22.08 -8.99 6.91
CA ILE A 119 20.89 -8.23 6.57
C ILE A 119 19.86 -8.39 7.67
N VAL A 120 19.34 -7.28 8.15
CA VAL A 120 18.28 -7.24 9.16
C VAL A 120 16.93 -7.12 8.48
N VAL A 121 16.07 -8.11 8.68
CA VAL A 121 14.70 -8.11 8.12
C VAL A 121 13.68 -7.88 9.21
N GLY A 122 12.90 -6.82 9.09
CA GLY A 122 11.71 -6.58 9.92
C GLY A 122 10.54 -7.41 9.40
N ASN A 123 10.25 -8.55 10.04
CA ASN A 123 9.16 -9.42 9.65
C ASN A 123 7.90 -9.15 10.48
N LEU A 124 6.78 -8.90 9.81
CA LEU A 124 5.47 -8.64 10.40
C LEU A 124 4.40 -9.48 9.72
N SER A 125 3.36 -9.83 10.47
CA SER A 125 2.21 -10.59 9.99
C SER A 125 1.00 -10.28 10.87
N CYS A 126 -0.19 -10.66 10.42
CA CYS A 126 -1.42 -10.63 11.21
C CYS A 126 -1.75 -9.23 11.80
N ASN A 127 -1.83 -8.24 10.92
CA ASN A 127 -2.18 -6.86 11.28
C ASN A 127 -3.67 -6.73 11.65
N SER A 128 -4.01 -7.17 12.87
CA SER A 128 -5.38 -7.30 13.33
C SER A 128 -6.20 -6.02 13.21
N SER A 129 -7.37 -6.11 12.60
CA SER A 129 -8.36 -5.04 12.54
C SER A 129 -9.06 -4.74 13.87
N ARG A 130 -8.84 -5.56 14.91
CA ARG A 130 -9.38 -5.32 16.26
C ARG A 130 -8.78 -4.07 16.89
N THR A 131 -7.53 -3.79 16.56
CA THR A 131 -6.82 -2.58 17.00
C THR A 131 -6.76 -1.62 15.81
N LYS A 132 -7.64 -0.63 15.80
CA LYS A 132 -7.72 0.39 14.74
C LYS A 132 -6.69 1.49 14.96
N GLY A 133 -6.36 2.18 13.85
CA GLY A 133 -5.51 3.35 13.87
C GLY A 133 -4.01 3.05 13.82
N PRO A 134 -3.20 4.04 14.13
CA PRO A 134 -1.74 3.96 14.00
C PRO A 134 -1.11 2.83 14.82
N ARG A 135 0.09 2.44 14.43
CA ARG A 135 0.91 1.44 15.12
C ARG A 135 2.19 2.09 15.71
N PRO A 136 2.06 3.14 16.56
CA PRO A 136 3.22 3.95 16.95
C PRO A 136 4.32 3.13 17.60
N MET A 137 4.00 2.26 18.56
CA MET A 137 5.00 1.45 19.25
C MET A 137 5.76 0.50 18.32
N ILE A 138 5.07 -0.15 17.39
CA ILE A 138 5.69 -1.04 16.40
C ILE A 138 6.60 -0.22 15.48
N ILE A 139 6.13 0.93 15.03
CA ILE A 139 6.85 1.82 14.13
C ILE A 139 8.10 2.38 14.81
N GLU A 140 7.99 2.84 16.05
CA GLU A 140 9.11 3.36 16.81
C GLU A 140 10.17 2.29 17.07
N ASN A 141 9.76 1.08 17.46
CA ASN A 141 10.67 -0.04 17.67
C ASN A 141 11.38 -0.44 16.37
N LEU A 142 10.67 -0.53 15.25
CA LEU A 142 11.27 -0.84 13.96
C LEU A 142 12.17 0.29 13.44
N LYS A 143 11.84 1.56 13.73
CA LYS A 143 12.76 2.67 13.43
C LYS A 143 14.03 2.61 14.26
N ALA A 144 13.94 2.19 15.51
CA ALA A 144 15.11 2.03 16.39
C ALA A 144 16.00 0.85 16.00
N ILE A 145 15.41 -0.24 15.52
CA ILE A 145 16.15 -1.41 15.00
C ILE A 145 16.75 -1.08 13.62
N ASP A 146 16.08 -0.22 12.84
CA ASP A 146 16.44 0.20 11.49
C ASP A 146 16.70 -0.95 10.52
N PRO A 147 15.73 -1.86 10.28
CA PRO A 147 15.93 -3.00 9.41
C PRO A 147 16.25 -2.56 7.97
N ASP A 148 17.06 -3.36 7.28
CA ASP A 148 17.41 -3.15 5.88
C ASP A 148 16.22 -3.38 4.94
N MET A 149 15.30 -4.27 5.33
CA MET A 149 14.11 -4.61 4.58
C MET A 149 12.92 -4.88 5.51
N LEU A 150 11.71 -4.60 5.03
CA LEU A 150 10.46 -5.01 5.65
C LEU A 150 9.83 -6.17 4.86
N PHE A 151 9.37 -7.17 5.58
CA PHE A 151 8.63 -8.28 5.03
C PHE A 151 7.30 -8.44 5.77
N PHE A 152 6.20 -8.27 5.05
CA PHE A 152 4.86 -8.50 5.59
C PHE A 152 4.37 -9.86 5.10
N ALA A 153 4.35 -10.81 6.00
CA ALA A 153 4.07 -12.22 5.73
C ALA A 153 2.57 -12.54 5.82
N GLY A 154 1.77 -11.74 5.15
CA GLY A 154 0.33 -11.96 5.05
C GLY A 154 -0.51 -11.36 6.16
N ASP A 155 -1.81 -11.38 5.96
CA ASP A 155 -2.82 -10.80 6.85
C ASP A 155 -2.61 -9.30 7.11
N GLN A 156 -2.34 -8.56 6.04
CA GLN A 156 -2.23 -7.11 6.12
C GLN A 156 -3.55 -6.47 6.53
N THR A 157 -4.68 -7.10 6.16
CA THR A 157 -6.01 -6.62 6.50
C THR A 157 -6.98 -7.76 6.79
N TYR A 158 -7.88 -7.54 7.74
CA TYR A 158 -8.98 -8.45 8.07
C TYR A 158 -10.33 -7.90 7.57
N HIS A 159 -10.30 -6.96 6.65
CA HIS A 159 -11.49 -6.33 6.07
C HIS A 159 -11.87 -7.00 4.75
N HIS A 160 -12.66 -8.06 4.84
CA HIS A 160 -12.98 -8.93 3.71
C HIS A 160 -14.00 -8.33 2.72
N THR A 161 -14.68 -7.25 3.07
CA THR A 161 -15.71 -6.63 2.25
C THR A 161 -15.33 -5.31 1.61
N GLU A 162 -14.29 -4.65 2.13
CA GLU A 162 -13.76 -3.38 1.61
C GLU A 162 -12.25 -3.49 1.40
N HIS A 163 -11.86 -4.35 0.47
CA HIS A 163 -10.48 -4.78 0.30
C HIS A 163 -9.51 -3.64 0.00
N THR A 164 -9.86 -2.76 -0.94
CA THR A 164 -9.03 -1.58 -1.28
C THR A 164 -8.88 -0.64 -0.09
N ALA A 165 -9.95 -0.40 0.65
CA ALA A 165 -9.91 0.44 1.84
C ALA A 165 -9.04 -0.19 2.95
N GLY A 166 -9.15 -1.51 3.15
CA GLY A 166 -8.30 -2.26 4.09
C GLY A 166 -6.82 -2.19 3.72
N TRP A 167 -6.50 -2.34 2.45
CA TRP A 167 -5.12 -2.20 1.96
C TRP A 167 -4.58 -0.78 2.14
N ILE A 168 -5.40 0.24 1.86
CA ILE A 168 -5.00 1.64 2.10
C ILE A 168 -4.81 1.89 3.59
N GLU A 169 -5.71 1.39 4.46
CA GLU A 169 -5.57 1.51 5.91
C GLU A 169 -4.25 0.90 6.40
N PHE A 170 -3.92 -0.31 5.96
CA PHE A 170 -2.64 -0.95 6.23
C PHE A 170 -1.47 -0.05 5.80
N GLY A 171 -1.50 0.43 4.56
CA GLY A 171 -0.45 1.31 4.05
C GLY A 171 -0.29 2.58 4.87
N LEU A 172 -1.38 3.22 5.28
CA LEU A 172 -1.34 4.42 6.13
C LEU A 172 -0.76 4.14 7.52
N GLN A 173 -0.95 2.94 8.05
CA GLN A 173 -0.38 2.54 9.34
C GLN A 173 1.14 2.43 9.29
N PHE A 174 1.70 1.95 8.17
CA PHE A 174 3.13 1.64 8.04
C PHE A 174 3.90 2.52 7.07
N ARG A 175 3.24 3.49 6.41
CA ARG A 175 3.86 4.35 5.38
C ARG A 175 5.15 5.02 5.80
N ASP A 176 5.27 5.39 7.06
CA ASP A 176 6.47 6.07 7.60
C ASP A 176 7.69 5.14 7.75
N LEU A 177 7.48 3.84 7.67
CA LEU A 177 8.54 2.84 7.55
C LEU A 177 8.80 2.49 6.09
N MET A 178 7.74 2.18 5.35
CA MET A 178 7.81 1.68 3.98
C MET A 178 8.39 2.69 3.00
N LYS A 179 8.20 4.00 3.25
CA LYS A 179 8.74 5.05 2.36
C LYS A 179 10.26 5.07 2.24
N ASP A 180 10.95 4.57 3.28
CA ASP A 180 12.41 4.63 3.36
C ASP A 180 13.07 3.25 3.45
N ARG A 181 12.32 2.15 3.25
CA ARG A 181 12.85 0.78 3.31
C ARG A 181 12.26 -0.09 2.21
N PRO A 182 13.09 -0.92 1.56
CA PRO A 182 12.57 -1.96 0.68
C PRO A 182 11.50 -2.78 1.41
N THR A 183 10.37 -2.99 0.77
CA THR A 183 9.22 -3.64 1.39
C THR A 183 8.64 -4.69 0.46
N VAL A 184 8.51 -5.91 0.98
CA VAL A 184 7.83 -7.02 0.31
C VAL A 184 6.58 -7.39 1.10
N THR A 185 5.49 -7.61 0.41
CA THR A 185 4.25 -8.13 0.97
C THR A 185 3.84 -9.39 0.23
N ILE A 186 3.40 -10.40 0.95
CA ILE A 186 2.73 -11.56 0.38
C ILE A 186 1.31 -11.64 0.95
N PRO A 187 0.31 -12.07 0.19
CA PRO A 187 -1.03 -12.27 0.73
C PRO A 187 -1.11 -13.53 1.58
N ASP A 188 -2.01 -13.53 2.56
CA ASP A 188 -2.51 -14.71 3.24
C ASP A 188 -4.04 -14.79 3.08
N ASP A 189 -4.71 -15.72 3.76
CA ASP A 189 -6.13 -16.03 3.58
C ASP A 189 -7.04 -14.82 3.83
N HIS A 190 -6.75 -14.02 4.83
CA HIS A 190 -7.53 -12.81 5.10
C HIS A 190 -7.36 -11.72 4.03
N ASP A 191 -6.20 -11.64 3.38
CA ASP A 191 -5.96 -10.68 2.31
C ASP A 191 -6.71 -11.04 1.02
N VAL A 192 -7.00 -12.31 0.81
CA VAL A 192 -7.82 -12.77 -0.34
C VAL A 192 -9.32 -12.86 0.00
N GLY A 193 -9.71 -12.53 1.23
CA GLY A 193 -11.09 -12.48 1.67
C GLY A 193 -11.72 -13.84 1.97
N GLN A 194 -10.92 -14.87 2.20
CA GLN A 194 -11.35 -16.24 2.45
C GLN A 194 -10.68 -16.81 3.70
N ALA A 195 -11.03 -16.28 4.86
CA ALA A 195 -10.43 -16.69 6.13
C ALA A 195 -10.35 -18.22 6.27
N ASN A 196 -9.14 -18.72 6.55
CA ASN A 196 -8.81 -20.14 6.73
C ASN A 196 -9.10 -21.02 5.50
N LEU A 197 -9.14 -20.43 4.31
CA LEU A 197 -9.30 -21.18 3.05
C LEU A 197 -8.07 -21.01 2.18
N TRP A 198 -7.43 -22.11 1.91
CA TRP A 198 -6.20 -22.18 1.12
C TRP A 198 -6.30 -23.16 -0.03
N GLY A 199 -5.50 -22.88 -1.02
CA GLY A 199 -5.16 -23.81 -2.04
C GLY A 199 -5.54 -23.43 -3.45
N GLU A 200 -5.09 -24.24 -4.36
CA GLU A 200 -5.24 -24.14 -5.80
C GLU A 200 -6.70 -23.94 -6.26
N SER A 201 -7.64 -24.47 -5.50
CA SER A 201 -9.08 -24.38 -5.76
C SER A 201 -9.81 -23.40 -4.86
N GLY A 202 -9.14 -22.34 -4.41
CA GLY A 202 -9.72 -21.31 -3.55
C GLY A 202 -11.16 -20.99 -3.94
N ILE A 203 -12.08 -21.23 -3.03
CA ILE A 203 -13.52 -20.99 -3.27
C ILE A 203 -13.76 -19.49 -3.23
N VAL A 204 -14.32 -18.97 -4.30
CA VAL A 204 -14.79 -17.57 -4.30
C VAL A 204 -15.79 -17.42 -3.17
N ALA A 205 -15.47 -16.56 -2.22
CA ALA A 205 -16.34 -16.31 -1.09
C ALA A 205 -17.65 -15.67 -1.58
N THR A 206 -18.74 -16.36 -1.32
CA THR A 206 -20.08 -15.95 -1.75
C THR A 206 -20.89 -15.31 -0.63
N SER A 207 -20.36 -15.31 0.60
CA SER A 207 -21.08 -14.82 1.77
C SER A 207 -20.71 -13.35 2.06
N PRO A 208 -21.69 -12.46 2.20
CA PRO A 208 -21.45 -11.10 2.66
C PRO A 208 -21.03 -11.02 4.14
N ALA A 209 -21.04 -12.13 4.87
CA ALA A 209 -20.65 -12.21 6.27
C ALA A 209 -19.15 -12.35 6.51
N GLY A 210 -18.35 -11.69 5.72
CA GLY A 210 -16.92 -11.60 5.97
C GLY A 210 -16.02 -12.47 5.11
N ASN A 211 -16.55 -13.28 4.23
CA ASN A 211 -15.78 -14.15 3.36
C ASN A 211 -16.05 -13.84 1.88
N SER A 212 -16.31 -12.61 1.56
CA SER A 212 -16.83 -12.29 0.23
C SER A 212 -15.78 -11.86 -0.77
N GLY A 213 -14.50 -12.05 -0.52
CA GLY A 213 -13.47 -11.65 -1.51
C GLY A 213 -13.77 -10.29 -2.15
N GLY A 214 -14.29 -9.35 -1.35
CA GLY A 214 -14.90 -8.15 -1.87
C GLY A 214 -13.86 -7.18 -2.40
N TYR A 215 -13.93 -6.89 -3.66
CA TYR A 215 -13.14 -5.88 -4.35
C TYR A 215 -13.81 -4.51 -4.29
N PHE A 216 -14.40 -4.14 -3.16
CA PHE A 216 -15.32 -3.02 -3.19
C PHE A 216 -14.79 -1.80 -2.48
N TYR A 217 -15.05 -0.70 -3.14
CA TYR A 217 -14.73 0.68 -2.75
C TYR A 217 -15.83 1.24 -1.88
#